data_f9804334da454107bb91371d96f8701b
#
_entry.id   f9804334da454107bb91371d96f8701b
#
_cell.length_a   1.000
_cell.length_b   1.000
_cell.length_c   1.000
_cell.angle_alpha   90.00
_cell.angle_beta   90.00
_cell.angle_gamma   90.00
#
_symmetry.space_group_name_H-M   'P 1'
#
loop_
_entity.id
_entity.type
_entity.pdbx_description
1 polymer ?
#
loop_
_entity_poly.entity_id
_entity_poly.type
_entity_poly.pdbx_seq_one_letter_code
_entity_poly.pdbx_strand_id
1 'polypeptide(L)'
;MLFLCSPNNPTGNVFPAIEIERLITAFDGIVVVDEAYIDFSSRPSWIRRLNEFHNLVVLQTFSKAWGSAGVRLGMAFASPDIIGYYNQVKYPYNISALVQRYAMEMLDRENEVRRWVDEILSVRSRFVERLSGIPMVKTVYPSDANFVLVKMEDAEKIYLRLVTDGIVVRNRSKVALCGDCLRITIGTDREMNVLLETLKSYS
;
A
#
# COMPACT_ATOMS: atom_id res chain seq x y z
N MET A 1 11.15 18.64 6.21
CA MET A 1 10.22 17.50 6.36
C MET A 1 10.65 16.40 5.41
N LEU A 2 10.75 15.15 5.88
CA LEU A 2 11.12 13.97 5.11
C LEU A 2 9.92 13.01 5.06
N PHE A 3 9.57 12.48 3.88
CA PHE A 3 8.50 11.49 3.71
C PHE A 3 9.10 10.14 3.32
N LEU A 4 8.70 9.08 4.03
CA LEU A 4 9.07 7.69 3.78
C LEU A 4 7.80 6.86 3.65
N CYS A 5 7.59 6.22 2.51
CA CYS A 5 6.45 5.32 2.31
C CYS A 5 6.88 3.87 2.58
N SER A 6 6.33 3.23 3.60
CA SER A 6 6.72 1.86 4.01
C SER A 6 5.52 1.09 4.59
N PRO A 7 4.96 0.11 3.87
CA PRO A 7 5.36 -0.41 2.54
C PRO A 7 5.28 0.64 1.42
N ASN A 8 6.28 0.60 0.52
CA ASN A 8 6.41 1.61 -0.52
C ASN A 8 5.50 1.36 -1.73
N ASN A 9 4.99 2.41 -2.34
CA ASN A 9 4.28 2.37 -3.61
C ASN A 9 5.11 3.11 -4.67
N PRO A 10 5.53 2.44 -5.76
CA PRO A 10 4.94 1.22 -6.33
C PRO A 10 5.68 -0.10 -6.04
N THR A 11 6.77 -0.11 -5.29
CA THR A 11 7.65 -1.29 -5.16
C THR A 11 7.13 -2.37 -4.22
N GLY A 12 6.24 -2.03 -3.28
CA GLY A 12 5.58 -2.97 -2.36
C GLY A 12 6.39 -3.35 -1.12
N ASN A 13 7.68 -3.07 -1.08
CA ASN A 13 8.55 -3.47 0.02
C ASN A 13 8.48 -2.52 1.22
N VAL A 14 8.78 -3.04 2.41
CA VAL A 14 9.10 -2.25 3.59
C VAL A 14 10.58 -1.90 3.62
N PHE A 15 10.92 -0.74 4.17
CA PHE A 15 12.31 -0.40 4.48
C PHE A 15 12.76 -1.11 5.77
N PRO A 16 14.05 -1.47 5.90
CA PRO A 16 14.59 -1.98 7.16
C PRO A 16 14.35 -0.99 8.31
N ALA A 17 13.83 -1.48 9.44
CA ALA A 17 13.49 -0.62 10.57
C ALA A 17 14.70 0.20 11.07
N ILE A 18 15.90 -0.38 11.06
CA ILE A 18 17.14 0.30 11.46
C ILE A 18 17.44 1.51 10.57
N GLU A 19 17.13 1.45 9.28
CA GLU A 19 17.38 2.57 8.36
C GLU A 19 16.36 3.69 8.56
N ILE A 20 15.09 3.35 8.79
CA ILE A 20 14.06 4.34 9.15
C ILE A 20 14.43 5.02 10.47
N GLU A 21 14.86 4.27 11.48
CA GLU A 21 15.31 4.80 12.78
C GLU A 21 16.49 5.76 12.64
N ARG A 22 17.51 5.39 11.85
CA ARG A 22 18.63 6.27 11.54
C ARG A 22 18.19 7.59 10.91
N LEU A 23 17.25 7.51 9.96
CA LEU A 23 16.72 8.72 9.31
C LEU A 23 15.94 9.59 10.29
N ILE A 24 15.09 9.00 11.15
CA ILE A 24 14.34 9.76 12.18
C ILE A 24 15.30 10.47 13.13
N THR A 25 16.35 9.77 13.56
CA THR A 25 17.31 10.29 14.54
C THR A 25 18.22 11.37 13.94
N ALA A 26 18.64 11.19 12.67
CA ALA A 26 19.61 12.08 12.03
C ALA A 26 18.98 13.31 11.36
N PHE A 27 17.69 13.28 11.07
CA PHE A 27 17.03 14.35 10.32
C PHE A 27 16.57 15.47 11.28
N ASP A 28 17.12 16.66 11.08
CA ASP A 28 16.69 17.87 11.79
C ASP A 28 15.39 18.41 11.21
N GLY A 29 14.26 17.85 11.70
CA GLY A 29 12.91 18.18 11.27
C GLY A 29 11.95 16.98 11.34
N ILE A 30 10.73 17.17 10.87
CA ILE A 30 9.67 16.14 10.94
C ILE A 30 9.93 15.05 9.91
N VAL A 31 9.91 13.79 10.36
CA VAL A 31 9.90 12.59 9.52
C VAL A 31 8.51 11.98 9.51
N VAL A 32 7.95 11.83 8.32
CA VAL A 32 6.63 11.24 8.09
C VAL A 32 6.82 9.85 7.51
N VAL A 33 6.34 8.83 8.23
CA VAL A 33 6.26 7.45 7.73
C VAL A 33 4.83 7.19 7.26
N ASP A 34 4.66 7.05 5.94
CA ASP A 34 3.37 6.70 5.34
C ASP A 34 3.20 5.18 5.37
N GLU A 35 2.33 4.72 6.25
CA GLU A 35 1.96 3.33 6.48
C GLU A 35 0.62 2.95 5.82
N ALA A 36 0.24 3.53 4.71
CA ALA A 36 -1.03 3.26 4.06
C ALA A 36 -1.26 1.76 3.73
N TYR A 37 -0.21 0.94 3.70
CA TYR A 37 -0.27 -0.49 3.39
C TYR A 37 0.21 -1.38 4.55
N ILE A 38 0.42 -0.86 5.74
CA ILE A 38 1.03 -1.60 6.87
C ILE A 38 0.21 -2.81 7.29
N ASP A 39 -1.11 -2.79 7.16
CA ASP A 39 -2.00 -3.89 7.51
C ASP A 39 -1.70 -5.19 6.72
N PHE A 40 -1.04 -5.09 5.56
CA PHE A 40 -0.63 -6.23 4.73
C PHE A 40 0.79 -6.73 5.01
N SER A 41 1.50 -6.09 5.94
CA SER A 41 2.87 -6.42 6.33
C SER A 41 2.92 -7.18 7.64
N SER A 42 3.88 -8.09 7.77
CA SER A 42 4.20 -8.73 9.05
C SER A 42 5.02 -7.83 9.99
N ARG A 43 5.44 -6.65 9.53
CA ARG A 43 6.23 -5.72 10.34
C ARG A 43 5.35 -4.91 11.26
N PRO A 44 5.79 -4.64 12.49
CA PRO A 44 5.04 -3.78 13.40
C PRO A 44 4.99 -2.34 12.89
N SER A 45 3.85 -1.68 13.10
CA SER A 45 3.67 -0.26 12.81
C SER A 45 4.58 0.63 13.68
N TRP A 46 5.09 1.71 13.10
CA TRP A 46 5.84 2.76 13.79
C TRP A 46 5.01 3.53 14.82
N ILE A 47 3.69 3.42 14.81
CA ILE A 47 2.82 3.95 15.87
C ILE A 47 3.28 3.46 17.25
N ARG A 48 3.77 2.22 17.36
CA ARG A 48 4.25 1.65 18.62
C ARG A 48 5.48 2.34 19.19
N ARG A 49 6.18 3.12 18.40
CA ARG A 49 7.43 3.80 18.73
C ARG A 49 7.32 5.33 18.76
N LEU A 50 6.10 5.89 18.71
CA LEU A 50 5.87 7.34 18.74
C LEU A 50 6.47 8.02 19.98
N ASN A 51 6.48 7.34 21.11
CA ASN A 51 7.05 7.86 22.36
C ASN A 51 8.59 7.93 22.36
N GLU A 52 9.25 7.27 21.40
CA GLU A 52 10.71 7.27 21.29
C GLU A 52 11.22 8.45 20.43
N PHE A 53 10.38 9.00 19.56
CA PHE A 53 10.77 9.99 18.56
C PHE A 53 9.79 11.17 18.51
N HIS A 54 10.21 12.31 19.05
CA HIS A 54 9.38 13.52 19.12
C HIS A 54 9.05 14.13 17.75
N ASN A 55 9.85 13.82 16.72
CA ASN A 55 9.73 14.32 15.35
C ASN A 55 9.08 13.34 14.38
N LEU A 56 8.58 12.19 14.87
CA LEU A 56 7.93 11.17 14.05
C LEU A 56 6.43 11.47 13.87
N VAL A 57 5.98 11.36 12.62
CA VAL A 57 4.56 11.31 12.24
C VAL A 57 4.32 10.02 11.48
N VAL A 58 3.29 9.28 11.85
CA VAL A 58 2.85 8.07 11.14
C VAL A 58 1.50 8.32 10.49
N LEU A 59 1.39 8.04 9.19
CA LEU A 59 0.13 8.17 8.45
C LEU A 59 -0.46 6.79 8.19
N GLN A 60 -1.77 6.64 8.42
CA GLN A 60 -2.55 5.46 8.04
C GLN A 60 -3.86 5.86 7.38
N THR A 61 -4.59 4.91 6.79
CA THR A 61 -5.79 5.21 6.02
C THR A 61 -6.83 4.09 6.07
N PHE A 62 -8.10 4.46 6.02
CA PHE A 62 -9.21 3.52 5.80
C PHE A 62 -9.34 3.08 4.32
N SER A 63 -8.55 3.65 3.41
CA SER A 63 -8.70 3.45 1.96
C SER A 63 -8.21 2.09 1.45
N LYS A 64 -7.39 1.34 2.21
CA LYS A 64 -6.72 0.11 1.75
C LYS A 64 -7.28 -1.13 2.43
N ALA A 65 -6.70 -1.59 3.51
CA ALA A 65 -7.14 -2.80 4.22
C ALA A 65 -8.61 -2.72 4.67
N TRP A 66 -9.05 -1.55 5.08
CA TRP A 66 -10.42 -1.29 5.53
C TRP A 66 -11.44 -1.18 4.38
N GLY A 67 -11.03 -1.31 3.12
CA GLY A 67 -11.93 -1.29 1.96
C GLY A 67 -12.70 0.01 1.74
N SER A 68 -12.35 1.09 2.43
CA SER A 68 -13.18 2.30 2.58
C SER A 68 -12.61 3.52 1.83
N ALA A 69 -12.06 3.31 0.63
CA ALA A 69 -11.45 4.38 -0.17
C ALA A 69 -12.41 5.55 -0.49
N GLY A 70 -13.70 5.25 -0.68
CA GLY A 70 -14.73 6.24 -0.98
C GLY A 70 -15.05 7.20 0.18
N VAL A 71 -14.73 6.82 1.41
CA VAL A 71 -14.99 7.62 2.62
C VAL A 71 -14.01 8.80 2.75
N ARG A 72 -12.86 8.74 2.10
CA ARG A 72 -11.82 9.77 2.10
C ARG A 72 -11.27 10.07 3.51
N LEU A 73 -11.05 9.04 4.32
CA LEU A 73 -10.55 9.16 5.68
C LEU A 73 -9.12 8.62 5.80
N GLY A 74 -8.23 9.45 6.35
CA GLY A 74 -6.88 9.12 6.77
C GLY A 74 -6.64 9.58 8.20
N MET A 75 -5.57 9.06 8.78
CA MET A 75 -5.18 9.31 10.16
C MET A 75 -3.71 9.73 10.22
N ALA A 76 -3.39 10.65 11.11
CA ALA A 76 -2.02 11.01 11.47
C ALA A 76 -1.83 10.77 12.97
N PHE A 77 -0.77 10.08 13.32
CA PHE A 77 -0.35 9.78 14.68
C PHE A 77 1.00 10.44 14.92
N ALA A 78 1.12 11.23 15.98
CA ALA A 78 2.35 11.95 16.30
C ALA A 78 2.35 12.35 17.79
N SER A 79 3.41 13.03 18.24
CA SER A 79 3.45 13.64 19.57
C SER A 79 2.32 14.66 19.76
N PRO A 80 1.88 14.92 21.01
CA PRO A 80 0.83 15.91 21.30
C PRO A 80 1.14 17.29 20.73
N ASP A 81 2.41 17.71 20.73
CA ASP A 81 2.83 19.00 20.18
C ASP A 81 2.56 19.11 18.69
N ILE A 82 2.96 18.07 17.91
CA ILE A 82 2.72 18.04 16.46
C ILE A 82 1.21 18.01 16.18
N ILE A 83 0.45 17.21 16.91
CA ILE A 83 -1.03 17.17 16.78
C ILE A 83 -1.64 18.53 17.15
N GLY A 84 -1.07 19.22 18.14
CA GLY A 84 -1.46 20.60 18.49
C GLY A 84 -1.34 21.55 17.30
N TYR A 85 -0.21 21.52 16.57
CA TYR A 85 -0.03 22.31 15.35
C TYR A 85 -1.02 21.91 14.25
N TYR A 86 -1.27 20.64 14.03
CA TYR A 86 -2.26 20.20 13.05
C TYR A 86 -3.66 20.75 13.38
N ASN A 87 -4.05 20.75 14.65
CA ASN A 87 -5.35 21.27 15.07
C ASN A 87 -5.48 22.79 14.87
N GLN A 88 -4.37 23.54 14.89
CA GLN A 88 -4.38 24.99 14.62
C GLN A 88 -4.55 25.32 13.13
N VAL A 89 -4.03 24.45 12.23
CA VAL A 89 -4.00 24.74 10.78
C VAL A 89 -5.03 23.99 9.96
N LYS A 90 -5.59 22.87 10.49
CA LYS A 90 -6.62 22.11 9.77
C LYS A 90 -7.90 22.90 9.64
N TYR A 91 -8.62 22.68 8.55
CA TYR A 91 -9.97 23.24 8.41
C TYR A 91 -10.89 22.74 9.52
N PRO A 92 -11.73 23.60 10.12
CA PRO A 92 -12.81 23.15 11.00
C PRO A 92 -13.78 22.27 10.20
N TYR A 93 -14.38 21.29 10.88
CA TYR A 93 -15.37 20.38 10.26
C TYR A 93 -14.83 19.57 9.06
N ASN A 94 -13.53 19.30 9.01
CA ASN A 94 -12.88 18.57 7.92
C ASN A 94 -13.39 17.13 7.73
N ILE A 95 -14.03 16.53 8.73
CA ILE A 95 -14.64 15.21 8.68
C ILE A 95 -16.14 15.34 9.02
N SER A 96 -17.00 14.96 8.08
CA SER A 96 -18.45 15.00 8.29
C SER A 96 -18.92 14.00 9.35
N ALA A 97 -20.06 14.27 10.00
CA ALA A 97 -20.64 13.36 10.98
C ALA A 97 -20.97 11.97 10.38
N LEU A 98 -21.32 11.90 9.10
CA LEU A 98 -21.54 10.63 8.40
C LEU A 98 -20.26 9.80 8.29
N VAL A 99 -19.14 10.44 7.95
CA VAL A 99 -17.83 9.76 7.86
C VAL A 99 -17.37 9.31 9.24
N GLN A 100 -17.58 10.13 10.28
CA GLN A 100 -17.25 9.75 11.66
C GLN A 100 -18.05 8.52 12.11
N ARG A 101 -19.36 8.50 11.89
CA ARG A 101 -20.21 7.35 12.22
C ARG A 101 -19.77 6.10 11.48
N TYR A 102 -19.57 6.19 10.18
CA TYR A 102 -19.09 5.08 9.37
C TYR A 102 -17.73 4.54 9.89
N ALA A 103 -16.81 5.42 10.25
CA ALA A 103 -15.51 5.01 10.78
C ALA A 103 -15.66 4.23 12.09
N MET A 104 -16.51 4.67 12.99
CA MET A 104 -16.82 3.95 14.24
C MET A 104 -17.40 2.56 13.97
N GLU A 105 -18.40 2.46 13.08
CA GLU A 105 -18.98 1.18 12.67
C GLU A 105 -17.94 0.23 12.03
N MET A 106 -17.01 0.78 11.25
CA MET A 106 -15.92 -0.03 10.66
C MET A 106 -14.93 -0.53 11.71
N LEU A 107 -14.61 0.26 12.73
CA LEU A 107 -13.74 -0.18 13.82
C LEU A 107 -14.32 -1.38 14.60
N ASP A 108 -15.63 -1.43 14.76
CA ASP A 108 -16.32 -2.59 15.37
C ASP A 108 -16.19 -3.88 14.51
N ARG A 109 -15.83 -3.72 13.23
CA ARG A 109 -15.63 -4.82 12.26
C ARG A 109 -14.16 -5.23 12.08
N GLU A 110 -13.28 -4.89 12.99
CA GLU A 110 -11.83 -5.18 12.89
C GLU A 110 -11.54 -6.66 12.55
N ASN A 111 -12.24 -7.60 13.19
CA ASN A 111 -12.05 -9.03 12.94
C ASN A 111 -12.42 -9.45 11.49
N GLU A 112 -13.35 -8.75 10.86
CA GLU A 112 -13.72 -8.96 9.46
C GLU A 112 -12.63 -8.42 8.53
N VAL A 113 -12.13 -7.22 8.83
CA VAL A 113 -11.01 -6.61 8.09
C VAL A 113 -9.76 -7.49 8.15
N ARG A 114 -9.44 -8.05 9.32
CA ARG A 114 -8.31 -8.99 9.47
C ARG A 114 -8.48 -10.21 8.56
N ARG A 115 -9.68 -10.79 8.48
CA ARG A 115 -9.96 -11.93 7.58
C ARG A 115 -9.76 -11.55 6.10
N TRP A 116 -10.19 -10.36 5.68
CA TRP A 116 -9.95 -9.88 4.31
C TRP A 116 -8.46 -9.69 4.02
N VAL A 117 -7.70 -9.17 4.97
CA VAL A 117 -6.24 -9.05 4.85
C VAL A 117 -5.60 -10.43 4.69
N ASP A 118 -5.95 -11.40 5.53
CA ASP A 118 -5.42 -12.77 5.48
C ASP A 118 -5.74 -13.44 4.13
N GLU A 119 -6.96 -13.25 3.62
CA GLU A 119 -7.36 -13.74 2.31
C GLU A 119 -6.50 -13.13 1.19
N ILE A 120 -6.34 -11.79 1.18
CA ILE A 120 -5.50 -11.09 0.21
C ILE A 120 -4.05 -11.59 0.26
N LEU A 121 -3.48 -11.78 1.44
CA LEU A 121 -2.11 -12.29 1.61
C LEU A 121 -1.97 -13.72 1.08
N SER A 122 -2.95 -14.58 1.34
CA SER A 122 -3.01 -15.94 0.82
C SER A 122 -3.10 -15.97 -0.71
N VAL A 123 -3.99 -15.16 -1.29
CA VAL A 123 -4.12 -15.01 -2.75
C VAL A 123 -2.83 -14.47 -3.35
N ARG A 124 -2.22 -13.46 -2.72
CA ARG A 124 -0.93 -12.89 -3.19
C ARG A 124 0.15 -13.96 -3.31
N SER A 125 0.30 -14.81 -2.31
CA SER A 125 1.34 -15.85 -2.30
C SER A 125 1.14 -16.84 -3.47
N ARG A 126 -0.08 -17.35 -3.65
CA ARG A 126 -0.39 -18.26 -4.77
C ARG A 126 -0.26 -17.60 -6.13
N PHE A 127 -0.67 -16.34 -6.24
CA PHE A 127 -0.56 -15.56 -7.47
C PHE A 127 0.89 -15.34 -7.89
N VAL A 128 1.76 -14.93 -6.96
CA VAL A 128 3.19 -14.69 -7.20
C VAL A 128 3.89 -15.95 -7.69
N GLU A 129 3.62 -17.09 -7.07
CA GLU A 129 4.19 -18.39 -7.48
C GLU A 129 3.83 -18.71 -8.93
N ARG A 130 2.56 -18.62 -9.28
CA ARG A 130 2.07 -18.93 -10.64
C ARG A 130 2.51 -17.91 -11.68
N LEU A 131 2.54 -16.63 -11.30
CA LEU A 131 2.95 -15.52 -12.20
C LEU A 131 4.41 -15.66 -12.60
N SER A 132 5.29 -16.07 -11.68
CA SER A 132 6.72 -16.27 -11.94
C SER A 132 7.02 -17.34 -13.00
N GLY A 133 6.06 -18.23 -13.30
CA GLY A 133 6.17 -19.24 -14.34
C GLY A 133 5.77 -18.78 -15.75
N ILE A 134 5.32 -17.53 -15.92
CA ILE A 134 4.88 -17.01 -17.23
C ILE A 134 6.10 -16.46 -17.98
N PRO A 135 6.39 -16.88 -19.24
CA PRO A 135 7.63 -16.55 -19.95
C PRO A 135 7.96 -15.06 -20.05
N MET A 136 6.93 -14.21 -20.27
CA MET A 136 7.10 -12.76 -20.38
C MET A 136 7.40 -12.06 -19.05
N VAL A 137 7.27 -12.74 -17.90
CA VAL A 137 7.57 -12.21 -16.57
C VAL A 137 9.06 -12.34 -16.30
N LYS A 138 9.77 -11.24 -16.17
CA LYS A 138 11.21 -11.21 -15.88
C LYS A 138 11.49 -11.29 -14.39
N THR A 139 10.72 -10.56 -13.59
CA THR A 139 10.92 -10.50 -12.12
C THR A 139 9.61 -10.13 -11.45
N VAL A 140 9.22 -10.85 -10.41
CA VAL A 140 8.20 -10.44 -9.45
C VAL A 140 8.92 -9.95 -8.20
N TYR A 141 8.78 -8.68 -7.88
CA TYR A 141 9.44 -8.10 -6.71
C TYR A 141 8.70 -8.49 -5.42
N PRO A 142 9.44 -8.74 -4.31
CA PRO A 142 8.82 -8.98 -3.01
C PRO A 142 7.90 -7.82 -2.60
N SER A 143 6.80 -8.16 -1.93
CA SER A 143 5.82 -7.15 -1.52
C SER A 143 5.25 -7.42 -0.14
N ASP A 144 5.13 -6.36 0.65
CA ASP A 144 4.44 -6.27 1.93
C ASP A 144 3.14 -5.47 1.81
N ALA A 145 2.62 -5.28 0.57
CA ALA A 145 1.39 -4.54 0.27
C ALA A 145 0.31 -5.47 -0.34
N ASN A 146 -0.86 -4.91 -0.64
CA ASN A 146 -1.92 -5.61 -1.38
C ASN A 146 -1.74 -5.58 -2.90
N PHE A 147 -0.53 -5.41 -3.37
CA PHE A 147 -0.16 -5.43 -4.78
C PHE A 147 1.25 -5.98 -4.94
N VAL A 148 1.62 -6.32 -6.15
CA VAL A 148 2.99 -6.69 -6.54
C VAL A 148 3.47 -5.81 -7.67
N LEU A 149 4.77 -5.48 -7.68
CA LEU A 149 5.44 -4.89 -8.83
C LEU A 149 6.08 -6.02 -9.63
N VAL A 150 5.83 -6.01 -10.94
CA VAL A 150 6.27 -7.08 -11.86
C VAL A 150 7.01 -6.45 -13.02
N LYS A 151 8.25 -6.84 -13.24
CA LYS A 151 8.99 -6.49 -14.45
C LYS A 151 8.65 -7.49 -15.54
N MET A 152 8.23 -6.98 -16.69
CA MET A 152 7.76 -7.78 -17.81
C MET A 152 8.55 -7.47 -19.08
N GLU A 153 8.48 -8.34 -20.05
CA GLU A 153 8.94 -8.08 -21.40
C GLU A 153 7.90 -7.18 -22.10
N ASP A 154 8.30 -5.98 -22.55
CA ASP A 154 7.40 -5.01 -23.19
C ASP A 154 6.11 -4.71 -22.37
N ALA A 155 6.30 -4.20 -21.14
CA ALA A 155 5.20 -3.91 -20.24
C ALA A 155 4.13 -2.97 -20.82
N GLU A 156 4.51 -2.05 -21.70
CA GLU A 156 3.56 -1.14 -22.36
C GLU A 156 2.59 -1.91 -23.27
N LYS A 157 3.11 -2.81 -24.10
CA LYS A 157 2.29 -3.64 -25.00
C LYS A 157 1.37 -4.57 -24.20
N ILE A 158 1.91 -5.21 -23.16
CA ILE A 158 1.10 -6.08 -22.29
C ILE A 158 0.00 -5.28 -21.60
N TYR A 159 0.32 -4.09 -21.08
CA TYR A 159 -0.68 -3.20 -20.47
C TYR A 159 -1.81 -2.86 -21.43
N LEU A 160 -1.49 -2.47 -22.67
CA LEU A 160 -2.50 -2.11 -23.67
C LEU A 160 -3.39 -3.31 -24.04
N ARG A 161 -2.82 -4.51 -24.17
CA ARG A 161 -3.60 -5.74 -24.42
C ARG A 161 -4.54 -6.04 -23.26
N LEU A 162 -4.04 -6.00 -22.02
CA LEU A 162 -4.86 -6.22 -20.82
C LEU A 162 -6.05 -5.24 -20.75
N VAL A 163 -5.82 -3.95 -21.05
CA VAL A 163 -6.89 -2.95 -21.10
C VAL A 163 -7.92 -3.30 -22.18
N THR A 164 -7.49 -3.77 -23.36
CA THR A 164 -8.39 -4.23 -24.43
C THR A 164 -9.24 -5.40 -23.98
N ASP A 165 -8.67 -6.31 -23.19
CA ASP A 165 -9.36 -7.48 -22.64
C ASP A 165 -10.17 -7.16 -21.36
N GLY A 166 -10.29 -5.86 -21.01
CA GLY A 166 -11.06 -5.40 -19.85
C GLY A 166 -10.36 -5.56 -18.50
N ILE A 167 -9.05 -5.84 -18.49
CA ILE A 167 -8.25 -6.01 -17.28
C ILE A 167 -7.39 -4.77 -17.04
N VAL A 168 -7.62 -4.06 -15.94
CA VAL A 168 -6.91 -2.81 -15.62
C VAL A 168 -5.87 -3.04 -14.52
N VAL A 169 -4.60 -2.92 -14.89
CA VAL A 169 -3.46 -2.87 -13.98
C VAL A 169 -2.86 -1.45 -13.97
N ARG A 170 -1.73 -1.23 -13.34
CA ARG A 170 -1.05 0.06 -13.34
C ARG A 170 0.30 -0.02 -14.04
N ASN A 171 0.43 0.59 -15.20
CA ASN A 171 1.73 0.75 -15.84
C ASN A 171 2.60 1.72 -15.03
N ARG A 172 3.80 1.27 -14.63
CA ARG A 172 4.77 2.04 -13.85
C ARG A 172 6.08 2.28 -14.59
N SER A 173 6.15 1.95 -15.87
CA SER A 173 7.37 2.07 -16.67
C SER A 173 7.95 3.48 -16.73
N LYS A 174 7.13 4.51 -16.50
CA LYS A 174 7.56 5.92 -16.45
C LYS A 174 8.02 6.39 -15.05
N VAL A 175 7.89 5.55 -14.03
CA VAL A 175 8.39 5.85 -12.69
C VAL A 175 9.87 5.52 -12.63
N ALA A 176 10.68 6.37 -12.00
CA ALA A 176 12.11 6.16 -11.85
C ALA A 176 12.39 4.75 -11.30
N LEU A 177 13.36 4.05 -11.87
CA LEU A 177 13.79 2.69 -11.54
C LEU A 177 12.73 1.58 -11.77
N CYS A 178 11.55 1.90 -12.31
CA CYS A 178 10.48 0.96 -12.60
C CYS A 178 10.30 0.69 -14.11
N GLY A 179 11.35 0.82 -14.91
CA GLY A 179 11.29 0.53 -16.35
C GLY A 179 10.74 -0.88 -16.61
N ASP A 180 9.78 -0.99 -17.54
CA ASP A 180 9.06 -2.23 -17.90
C ASP A 180 8.34 -2.89 -16.73
N CYS A 181 7.80 -2.11 -15.81
CA CYS A 181 7.07 -2.63 -14.65
C CYS A 181 5.57 -2.34 -14.70
N LEU A 182 4.79 -3.37 -14.39
CA LEU A 182 3.37 -3.28 -14.07
C LEU A 182 3.16 -3.47 -12.57
N ARG A 183 2.33 -2.62 -11.94
CA ARG A 183 1.84 -2.85 -10.58
C ARG A 183 0.48 -3.52 -10.65
N ILE A 184 0.38 -4.72 -10.12
CA ILE A 184 -0.81 -5.56 -10.11
C ILE A 184 -1.38 -5.58 -8.70
N THR A 185 -2.58 -5.04 -8.51
CA THR A 185 -3.30 -5.14 -7.24
C THR A 185 -3.85 -6.56 -7.08
N ILE A 186 -3.72 -7.13 -5.90
CA ILE A 186 -4.28 -8.43 -5.58
C ILE A 186 -5.78 -8.29 -5.36
N GLY A 187 -6.55 -8.99 -6.17
CA GLY A 187 -8.00 -9.13 -6.06
C GLY A 187 -8.40 -10.48 -5.48
N THR A 188 -9.60 -10.92 -5.79
CA THR A 188 -10.09 -12.26 -5.46
C THR A 188 -9.34 -13.35 -6.23
N ASP A 189 -9.37 -14.59 -5.73
CA ASP A 189 -8.82 -15.76 -6.47
C ASP A 189 -9.34 -15.83 -7.91
N ARG A 190 -10.62 -15.53 -8.13
CA ARG A 190 -11.24 -15.54 -9.45
C ARG A 190 -10.60 -14.50 -10.36
N GLU A 191 -10.44 -13.27 -9.89
CA GLU A 191 -9.83 -12.17 -10.66
C GLU A 191 -8.36 -12.47 -11.00
N MET A 192 -7.61 -12.99 -10.02
CA MET A 192 -6.20 -13.34 -10.23
C MET A 192 -6.05 -14.52 -11.20
N ASN A 193 -6.97 -15.50 -11.17
CA ASN A 193 -6.99 -16.59 -12.15
C ASN A 193 -7.27 -16.07 -13.56
N VAL A 194 -8.27 -15.19 -13.74
CA VAL A 194 -8.56 -14.56 -15.04
C VAL A 194 -7.32 -13.86 -15.59
N LEU A 195 -6.66 -13.04 -14.78
CA LEU A 195 -5.44 -12.34 -15.18
C LEU A 195 -4.32 -13.32 -15.60
N LEU A 196 -4.09 -14.40 -14.83
CA LEU A 196 -3.07 -15.40 -15.16
C LEU A 196 -3.35 -16.10 -16.49
N GLU A 197 -4.59 -16.55 -16.72
CA GLU A 197 -4.97 -17.22 -17.97
C GLU A 197 -4.87 -16.25 -19.17
N THR A 198 -5.26 -15.00 -18.98
CA THR A 198 -5.12 -13.98 -20.02
C THR A 198 -3.64 -13.72 -20.36
N LEU A 199 -2.76 -13.59 -19.35
CA LEU A 199 -1.33 -13.42 -19.60
C LEU A 199 -0.70 -14.63 -20.30
N LYS A 200 -1.09 -15.86 -19.96
CA LYS A 200 -0.65 -17.08 -20.65
C LYS A 200 -1.07 -17.11 -22.12
N SER A 201 -2.24 -16.59 -22.47
CA SER A 201 -2.71 -16.53 -23.85
C SER A 201 -1.93 -15.54 -24.72
N TYR A 202 -1.10 -14.70 -24.10
CA TYR A 202 -0.23 -13.74 -24.80
C TYR A 202 1.15 -14.32 -25.16
N SER A 203 1.50 -15.46 -24.57
CA SER A 203 2.80 -16.14 -24.74
C SER A 203 2.90 -16.92 -26.03
#